data_47cdeef544c4b4072c97e1c9c4e5a4fe
#
_entry.id   47cdeef544c4b4072c97e1c9c4e5a4fe
#
_cell.length_a   1.000
_cell.length_b   1.000
_cell.length_c   1.000
_cell.angle_alpha   90.00
_cell.angle_beta   90.00
_cell.angle_gamma   90.00
#
_symmetry.space_group_name_H-M   'P 1'
#
loop_
_entity.id
_entity.type
_entity.pdbx_description
1 polymer ?
#
loop_
_entity_poly.entity_id
_entity_poly.type
_entity_poly.pdbx_seq_one_letter_code
_entity_poly.pdbx_strand_id
1 'polypeptide(L)'
;MALPIRNRGARRRRAVTAPTEGTPTMSDFPIRKTDEEWRAILAEKGAEPVAFEVTRHAWTERPFTGRYVEVWQDGSYHCICCGNHLFDADTKFDAGCGWPSFWQAVPGAIVERMDDSHGMVRVETLCSQCGAHLGHVFEDGPQPTGLRYCMNSAALKLEPK
;
A
#
# COMPACT_ATOMS: atom_id res chain seq x y z
N MET A 1 -31.41 -6.20 -16.08
CA MET A 1 -30.93 -6.22 -15.81
C MET A 1 -30.19 -6.31 -15.36
N ALA A 2 -29.96 -6.27 -15.22
CA ALA A 2 -29.15 -6.34 -14.71
C ALA A 2 -28.33 -6.22 -14.61
N LEU A 3 -28.08 -6.02 -14.78
CA LEU A 3 -27.29 -5.97 -14.55
C LEU A 3 -26.43 -5.83 -14.13
N PRO A 4 -26.41 -5.49 -14.36
CA PRO A 4 -25.54 -5.33 -14.06
C PRO A 4 -24.93 -5.42 -13.26
N ILE A 5 -24.89 -5.43 -12.98
CA ILE A 5 -24.38 -5.63 -12.15
C ILE A 5 -23.40 -6.08 -12.17
N ARG A 6 -23.14 -6.34 -12.76
CA ARG A 6 -22.29 -6.83 -12.79
C ARG A 6 -21.37 -6.36 -12.82
N ASN A 7 -21.26 -5.77 -12.99
CA ASN A 7 -20.40 -5.27 -13.10
C ASN A 7 -19.81 -5.03 -12.09
N ARG A 8 -20.20 -5.09 -11.41
CA ARG A 8 -19.68 -5.10 -10.41
C ARG A 8 -18.73 -5.94 -10.52
N GLY A 9 -18.85 -6.58 -11.29
CA GLY A 9 -17.87 -7.47 -11.44
C GLY A 9 -16.63 -6.92 -11.61
N ALA A 10 -16.59 -5.85 -12.07
CA ALA A 10 -15.38 -5.26 -12.25
C ALA A 10 -14.59 -5.28 -11.08
N ARG A 11 -15.07 -5.04 -9.99
CA ARG A 11 -14.30 -4.99 -8.94
C ARG A 11 -13.78 -6.23 -8.63
N ARG A 12 -14.42 -7.21 -8.79
CA ARG A 12 -13.94 -8.33 -8.45
C ARG A 12 -12.76 -8.65 -9.12
N ARG A 13 -12.55 -8.24 -10.26
CA ARG A 13 -11.47 -8.59 -10.90
C ARG A 13 -10.32 -8.23 -10.23
N ARG A 14 -10.27 -7.15 -9.61
CA ARG A 14 -9.12 -6.76 -9.04
C ARG A 14 -8.77 -7.68 -8.03
N ALA A 15 -9.60 -8.16 -7.43
CA ALA A 15 -9.27 -8.89 -6.39
C ALA A 15 -8.59 -10.06 -6.70
N VAL A 16 -8.56 -10.51 -7.50
CA VAL A 16 -7.95 -11.58 -7.63
C VAL A 16 -7.33 -11.88 -8.47
N THR A 17 -7.61 -11.54 -9.05
CA THR A 17 -6.97 -11.71 -9.85
C THR A 17 -6.05 -12.60 -9.91
N ALA A 18 -5.97 -13.17 -10.48
CA ALA A 18 -4.99 -13.85 -10.74
C ALA A 18 -4.34 -14.55 -10.07
N PRO A 19 -4.65 -15.13 -9.71
CA PRO A 19 -4.08 -15.82 -8.90
C PRO A 19 -2.86 -16.35 -9.21
N THR A 20 -2.70 -17.42 -9.34
CA THR A 20 -1.58 -18.02 -9.49
C THR A 20 -0.72 -17.46 -10.45
N GLU A 21 -0.94 -17.39 -11.59
CA GLU A 21 -0.09 -16.90 -12.42
C GLU A 21 0.06 -15.53 -12.30
N GLY A 22 -0.76 -14.80 -11.76
CA GLY A 22 -0.56 -13.42 -11.65
C GLY A 22 0.12 -12.99 -10.40
N THR A 23 0.50 -13.88 -9.51
CA THR A 23 1.10 -13.46 -8.25
C THR A 23 2.52 -12.97 -8.51
N PRO A 24 2.82 -11.72 -8.19
CA PRO A 24 4.15 -11.21 -8.45
C PRO A 24 5.17 -11.72 -7.46
N THR A 25 6.40 -11.83 -7.88
CA THR A 25 7.50 -12.15 -6.99
C THR A 25 8.44 -10.97 -7.03
N MET A 26 9.45 -10.97 -6.17
CA MET A 26 10.38 -9.86 -6.15
C MET A 26 11.06 -9.70 -7.49
N SER A 27 11.26 -10.75 -8.24
CA SER A 27 11.93 -10.62 -9.52
C SER A 27 11.04 -9.98 -10.58
N ASP A 28 9.77 -9.80 -10.30
CA ASP A 28 8.87 -9.17 -11.27
C ASP A 28 8.85 -7.65 -11.18
N PHE A 29 9.58 -7.07 -10.24
CA PHE A 29 9.55 -5.62 -10.07
C PHE A 29 10.77 -4.97 -10.75
N PRO A 30 10.58 -3.81 -11.38
CA PRO A 30 11.68 -3.18 -12.10
C PRO A 30 12.86 -2.79 -11.23
N ILE A 31 12.61 -2.39 -9.99
CA ILE A 31 13.67 -1.95 -9.10
C ILE A 31 13.96 -3.05 -8.10
N ARG A 32 15.16 -3.61 -8.14
CA ARG A 32 15.53 -4.70 -7.25
C ARG A 32 16.87 -4.39 -6.64
N LYS A 33 16.97 -4.51 -5.33
CA LYS A 33 18.19 -4.25 -4.61
C LYS A 33 18.35 -5.27 -3.50
N THR A 34 19.55 -5.38 -2.96
CA THR A 34 19.80 -6.29 -1.85
C THR A 34 19.24 -5.67 -0.57
N ASP A 35 19.07 -6.49 0.45
CA ASP A 35 18.62 -6.01 1.75
C ASP A 35 19.58 -4.96 2.28
N GLU A 36 20.87 -5.16 2.08
CA GLU A 36 21.84 -4.21 2.56
C GLU A 36 21.68 -2.86 1.87
N GLU A 37 21.42 -2.88 0.58
CA GLU A 37 21.20 -1.64 -0.16
C GLU A 37 19.93 -0.95 0.33
N TRP A 38 18.85 -1.73 0.57
CA TRP A 38 17.63 -1.12 1.06
C TRP A 38 17.82 -0.51 2.44
N ARG A 39 18.58 -1.18 3.32
CA ARG A 39 18.82 -0.62 4.66
C ARG A 39 19.54 0.72 4.55
N ALA A 40 20.51 0.82 3.65
CA ALA A 40 21.27 2.06 3.47
C ALA A 40 20.37 3.18 2.94
N ILE A 41 19.51 2.85 1.97
CA ILE A 41 18.60 3.84 1.41
C ILE A 41 17.63 4.35 2.46
N LEU A 42 17.07 3.44 3.27
CA LEU A 42 16.11 3.83 4.29
C LEU A 42 16.78 4.70 5.36
N ALA A 43 18.00 4.37 5.73
CA ALA A 43 18.72 5.17 6.71
C ALA A 43 18.95 6.57 6.18
N GLU A 44 19.34 6.67 4.92
CA GLU A 44 19.60 7.97 4.34
C GLU A 44 18.34 8.82 4.25
N LYS A 45 17.19 8.22 4.06
CA LYS A 45 15.94 8.96 3.97
C LYS A 45 15.34 9.28 5.33
N GLY A 46 15.96 8.84 6.40
CA GLY A 46 15.40 9.08 7.74
C GLY A 46 14.12 8.32 7.99
N ALA A 47 14.00 7.11 7.45
CA ALA A 47 12.80 6.31 7.59
C ALA A 47 12.59 5.90 9.04
N GLU A 48 11.34 5.55 9.36
CA GLU A 48 11.04 5.07 10.70
C GLU A 48 11.79 3.76 10.98
N PRO A 49 12.11 3.48 12.22
CA PRO A 49 12.95 2.30 12.52
C PRO A 49 12.42 0.97 11.98
N VAL A 50 11.09 0.82 11.87
CA VAL A 50 10.52 -0.43 11.40
C VAL A 50 10.37 -0.49 9.89
N ALA A 51 10.84 0.53 9.17
CA ALA A 51 10.57 0.61 7.73
C ALA A 51 11.14 -0.57 6.95
N PHE A 52 12.32 -1.04 7.31
CA PHE A 52 12.92 -2.16 6.58
C PHE A 52 12.07 -3.41 6.75
N GLU A 53 11.70 -3.74 7.98
CA GLU A 53 10.88 -4.93 8.23
C GLU A 53 9.52 -4.82 7.59
N VAL A 54 8.92 -3.64 7.62
CA VAL A 54 7.61 -3.43 7.01
C VAL A 54 7.69 -3.62 5.50
N THR A 55 8.64 -2.94 4.85
CA THR A 55 8.65 -2.90 3.40
C THR A 55 9.26 -4.13 2.76
N ARG A 56 10.28 -4.71 3.37
CA ARG A 56 11.00 -5.82 2.75
C ARG A 56 10.65 -7.17 3.35
N HIS A 57 10.03 -7.19 4.54
CA HIS A 57 9.66 -8.44 5.18
C HIS A 57 8.18 -8.51 5.54
N ALA A 58 7.38 -7.62 4.97
CA ALA A 58 5.92 -7.64 5.08
C ALA A 58 5.40 -7.59 6.51
N TRP A 59 6.08 -6.84 7.38
CA TRP A 59 5.59 -6.65 8.74
C TRP A 59 4.52 -5.58 8.74
N THR A 60 3.75 -5.52 9.83
CA THR A 60 2.76 -4.49 10.04
C THR A 60 3.18 -3.69 11.26
N GLU A 61 3.26 -2.37 11.12
CA GLU A 61 3.59 -1.52 12.25
C GLU A 61 2.45 -1.54 13.25
N ARG A 62 2.75 -1.20 14.51
CA ARG A 62 1.73 -1.16 15.53
C ARG A 62 0.77 -0.02 15.25
N PRO A 63 -0.53 -0.19 15.44
CA PRO A 63 -1.48 0.88 15.14
C PRO A 63 -1.22 2.10 16.01
N PHE A 64 -1.49 3.26 15.47
CA PHE A 64 -1.37 4.55 16.13
C PHE A 64 0.09 4.95 16.47
N THR A 65 1.07 4.26 15.91
CA THR A 65 2.47 4.61 16.19
C THR A 65 3.17 5.24 14.99
N GLY A 66 2.58 5.19 13.81
CA GLY A 66 3.26 5.67 12.62
C GLY A 66 3.30 7.18 12.50
N ARG A 67 4.30 7.67 11.80
CA ARG A 67 4.55 9.09 11.66
C ARG A 67 3.40 9.83 11.02
N TYR A 68 2.68 9.21 10.09
CA TYR A 68 1.68 9.92 9.30
C TYR A 68 0.23 9.66 9.72
N VAL A 69 -0.01 8.96 10.81
CA VAL A 69 -1.37 8.64 11.21
C VAL A 69 -2.21 9.90 11.41
N GLU A 70 -1.64 10.89 12.09
CA GLU A 70 -2.37 12.11 12.39
C GLU A 70 -1.89 13.30 11.58
N VAL A 71 -1.30 13.08 10.41
CA VAL A 71 -0.80 14.16 9.58
C VAL A 71 -1.80 14.40 8.45
N TRP A 72 -2.31 15.60 8.34
CA TRP A 72 -3.32 15.96 7.33
C TRP A 72 -2.83 17.04 6.36
N GLN A 73 -1.52 17.20 6.26
CA GLN A 73 -0.90 18.17 5.40
C GLN A 73 -1.09 17.79 3.94
N ASP A 74 -1.31 18.79 3.08
CA ASP A 74 -1.46 18.57 1.65
C ASP A 74 -0.14 18.10 1.03
N GLY A 75 -0.23 17.32 -0.01
CA GLY A 75 0.95 16.84 -0.69
C GLY A 75 0.72 15.45 -1.29
N SER A 76 1.80 14.74 -1.49
CA SER A 76 1.72 13.40 -2.06
C SER A 76 2.53 12.43 -1.22
N TYR A 77 2.11 11.18 -1.23
CA TYR A 77 2.78 10.12 -0.47
C TYR A 77 3.50 9.19 -1.43
N HIS A 78 4.76 8.94 -1.16
CA HIS A 78 5.62 8.15 -2.02
C HIS A 78 6.16 6.94 -1.30
N CYS A 79 6.56 5.92 -2.05
CA CYS A 79 7.18 4.75 -1.45
C CYS A 79 8.48 5.17 -0.79
N ILE A 80 8.65 4.81 0.47
CA ILE A 80 9.86 5.20 1.21
C ILE A 80 11.10 4.55 0.60
N CYS A 81 10.93 3.40 -0.06
CA CYS A 81 12.06 2.69 -0.63
C CYS A 81 12.52 3.27 -1.95
N CYS A 82 11.61 3.45 -2.90
CA CYS A 82 12.01 3.83 -4.26
C CYS A 82 11.51 5.19 -4.72
N GLY A 83 10.64 5.82 -3.96
CA GLY A 83 10.14 7.15 -4.32
C GLY A 83 8.93 7.14 -5.25
N ASN A 84 8.40 5.98 -5.60
CA ASN A 84 7.24 5.91 -6.48
C ASN A 84 6.04 6.63 -5.88
N HIS A 85 5.35 7.44 -6.66
CA HIS A 85 4.19 8.21 -6.18
C HIS A 85 3.01 7.26 -6.00
N LEU A 86 2.53 7.12 -4.79
CA LEU A 86 1.52 6.11 -4.45
C LEU A 86 0.13 6.68 -4.18
N PHE A 87 0.06 7.74 -3.41
CA PHE A 87 -1.22 8.32 -3.01
C PHE A 87 -1.12 9.82 -2.95
N ASP A 88 -2.25 10.49 -3.06
CA ASP A 88 -2.31 11.93 -2.85
C ASP A 88 -3.04 12.22 -1.54
N ALA A 89 -2.62 13.28 -0.87
CA ALA A 89 -3.18 13.62 0.44
C ALA A 89 -4.68 13.89 0.39
N ASP A 90 -5.19 14.33 -0.76
CA ASP A 90 -6.61 14.61 -0.85
C ASP A 90 -7.47 13.35 -0.88
N THR A 91 -6.89 12.15 -0.99
CA THR A 91 -7.65 10.93 -0.86
C THR A 91 -7.49 10.30 0.52
N LYS A 92 -6.72 10.93 1.41
CA LYS A 92 -6.52 10.43 2.76
C LYS A 92 -7.75 10.70 3.59
N PHE A 93 -8.18 9.76 4.40
CA PHE A 93 -9.32 9.96 5.28
C PHE A 93 -9.08 9.28 6.63
N ASP A 94 -9.83 9.69 7.63
CA ASP A 94 -9.68 9.16 8.97
C ASP A 94 -10.56 7.92 9.12
N ALA A 95 -9.94 6.76 9.02
CA ALA A 95 -10.67 5.51 9.18
C ALA A 95 -10.72 5.05 10.63
N GLY A 96 -9.97 5.73 11.51
CA GLY A 96 -9.97 5.35 12.92
C GLY A 96 -9.28 4.05 13.22
N CYS A 97 -8.54 3.50 12.27
CA CYS A 97 -7.95 2.18 12.44
C CYS A 97 -6.51 2.20 12.96
N GLY A 98 -5.91 3.37 13.04
CA GLY A 98 -4.54 3.47 13.57
C GLY A 98 -3.47 3.47 12.51
N TRP A 99 -3.85 3.41 11.24
CA TRP A 99 -2.92 3.48 10.11
C TRP A 99 -3.42 4.49 9.11
N PRO A 100 -2.52 5.16 8.36
CA PRO A 100 -2.96 6.09 7.31
C PRO A 100 -3.84 5.35 6.30
N SER A 101 -4.97 5.95 5.94
CA SER A 101 -5.93 5.31 5.05
C SER A 101 -6.26 6.23 3.90
N PHE A 102 -6.40 5.64 2.71
CA PHE A 102 -6.68 6.37 1.49
C PHE A 102 -7.79 5.66 0.73
N TRP A 103 -8.63 6.41 0.02
CA TRP A 103 -9.70 5.77 -0.73
C TRP A 103 -9.34 5.55 -2.20
N GLN A 104 -8.19 6.03 -2.64
CA GLN A 104 -7.76 5.84 -4.02
C GLN A 104 -6.25 5.91 -4.12
N ALA A 105 -5.67 5.06 -4.94
CA ALA A 105 -4.23 5.07 -5.20
C ALA A 105 -3.98 5.71 -6.56
N VAL A 106 -2.76 6.17 -6.79
CA VAL A 106 -2.34 6.68 -8.09
C VAL A 106 -2.43 5.51 -9.08
N PRO A 107 -3.02 5.70 -10.26
CA PRO A 107 -3.17 4.60 -11.22
C PRO A 107 -1.82 3.94 -11.53
N GLY A 108 -1.80 2.63 -11.48
CA GLY A 108 -0.59 1.87 -11.79
C GLY A 108 0.47 1.83 -10.70
N ALA A 109 0.24 2.49 -9.58
CA ALA A 109 1.26 2.57 -8.53
C ALA A 109 1.30 1.34 -7.64
N ILE A 110 0.21 0.61 -7.54
CA ILE A 110 0.03 -0.48 -6.58
C ILE A 110 -0.20 -1.80 -7.31
N VAL A 111 0.42 -2.86 -6.81
CA VAL A 111 0.14 -4.21 -7.25
C VAL A 111 -0.52 -4.93 -6.07
N GLU A 112 -1.54 -5.72 -6.35
CA GLU A 112 -2.27 -6.43 -5.30
C GLU A 112 -1.92 -7.91 -5.32
N ARG A 113 -1.87 -8.51 -4.14
CA ARG A 113 -1.54 -9.92 -4.02
C ARG A 113 -2.35 -10.51 -2.87
N MET A 114 -2.83 -11.74 -3.05
CA MET A 114 -3.59 -12.38 -1.99
C MET A 114 -2.68 -12.68 -0.82
N ASP A 115 -3.14 -12.42 0.39
CA ASP A 115 -2.40 -12.65 1.61
C ASP A 115 -3.27 -13.46 2.55
N ASP A 116 -2.89 -14.69 2.83
CA ASP A 116 -3.65 -15.55 3.73
C ASP A 116 -2.93 -15.77 5.06
N SER A 117 -1.98 -14.91 5.39
CA SER A 117 -1.25 -15.04 6.64
C SER A 117 -2.16 -14.71 7.83
N HIS A 118 -1.75 -15.11 9.00
CA HIS A 118 -2.46 -14.81 10.26
C HIS A 118 -3.90 -15.35 10.26
N GLY A 119 -4.16 -16.41 9.49
CA GLY A 119 -5.48 -17.00 9.49
C GLY A 119 -6.56 -16.17 8.84
N MET A 120 -6.19 -15.15 8.11
CA MET A 120 -7.13 -14.27 7.44
C MET A 120 -6.83 -14.23 5.96
N VAL A 121 -7.85 -13.94 5.15
CA VAL A 121 -7.64 -13.75 3.73
C VAL A 121 -7.81 -12.26 3.44
N ARG A 122 -6.73 -11.62 3.02
CA ARG A 122 -6.73 -10.19 2.76
C ARG A 122 -6.03 -9.92 1.43
N VAL A 123 -6.14 -8.71 0.94
CA VAL A 123 -5.45 -8.31 -0.28
C VAL A 123 -4.31 -7.39 0.11
N GLU A 124 -3.10 -7.86 -0.08
CA GLU A 124 -1.89 -7.10 0.23
C GLU A 124 -1.58 -6.14 -0.89
N THR A 125 -1.08 -4.95 -0.56
CA THR A 125 -0.69 -3.96 -1.56
C THR A 125 0.82 -3.81 -1.56
N LEU A 126 1.40 -3.76 -2.76
CA LEU A 126 2.84 -3.65 -2.94
C LEU A 126 3.12 -2.49 -3.89
N CYS A 127 4.27 -1.86 -3.72
CA CYS A 127 4.71 -0.83 -4.65
C CYS A 127 4.98 -1.48 -6.00
N SER A 128 4.40 -0.97 -7.07
CA SER A 128 4.55 -1.58 -8.38
C SER A 128 5.98 -1.50 -8.91
N GLN A 129 6.81 -0.63 -8.38
CA GLN A 129 8.17 -0.45 -8.87
C GLN A 129 9.21 -1.28 -8.14
N CYS A 130 9.14 -1.36 -6.82
CA CYS A 130 10.17 -2.07 -6.06
C CYS A 130 9.63 -3.24 -5.23
N GLY A 131 8.31 -3.45 -5.25
CA GLY A 131 7.73 -4.57 -4.51
C GLY A 131 7.65 -4.37 -3.02
N ALA A 132 7.84 -3.15 -2.53
CA ALA A 132 7.74 -2.90 -1.09
C ALA A 132 6.34 -3.24 -0.58
N HIS A 133 6.27 -3.94 0.54
CA HIS A 133 4.98 -4.21 1.18
C HIS A 133 4.49 -2.88 1.77
N LEU A 134 3.30 -2.47 1.40
CA LEU A 134 2.76 -1.21 1.85
C LEU A 134 1.67 -1.40 2.88
N GLY A 135 0.80 -2.34 2.68
CA GLY A 135 -0.31 -2.59 3.59
C GLY A 135 -1.32 -3.48 2.92
N HIS A 136 -2.60 -3.20 3.15
CA HIS A 136 -3.69 -4.01 2.60
C HIS A 136 -4.81 -3.10 2.12
N VAL A 137 -5.64 -3.59 1.20
CA VAL A 137 -6.78 -2.84 0.73
C VAL A 137 -8.05 -3.63 1.05
N PHE A 138 -9.08 -2.91 1.50
CA PHE A 138 -10.35 -3.49 1.90
C PHE A 138 -11.47 -2.79 1.14
N GLU A 139 -12.64 -3.40 1.10
CA GLU A 139 -13.77 -2.84 0.36
C GLU A 139 -14.78 -2.16 1.28
N ASP A 140 -14.33 -1.65 2.40
CA ASP A 140 -15.18 -0.96 3.37
C ASP A 140 -14.82 0.51 3.48
N GLY A 141 -14.44 1.14 2.40
CA GLY A 141 -14.06 2.53 2.37
C GLY A 141 -15.16 3.46 1.91
N PRO A 142 -14.86 4.76 1.85
CA PRO A 142 -15.88 5.74 1.47
C PRO A 142 -16.05 5.82 -0.04
N GLN A 143 -17.13 6.49 -0.43
CA GLN A 143 -17.31 6.80 -1.81
C GLN A 143 -16.23 7.80 -2.22
N PRO A 144 -15.87 7.85 -3.49
CA PRO A 144 -16.50 7.17 -4.62
C PRO A 144 -16.02 5.76 -4.89
N THR A 145 -14.89 5.34 -4.33
CA THR A 145 -14.37 4.03 -4.70
C THR A 145 -14.87 2.90 -3.83
N GLY A 146 -15.27 3.17 -2.62
CA GLY A 146 -15.63 2.12 -1.67
C GLY A 146 -14.41 1.37 -1.14
N LEU A 147 -13.21 1.86 -1.40
CA LEU A 147 -11.99 1.18 -0.99
C LEU A 147 -11.32 1.85 0.18
N ARG A 148 -10.65 1.07 1.00
CA ARG A 148 -9.84 1.59 2.08
C ARG A 148 -8.46 0.97 1.93
N TYR A 149 -7.50 1.77 1.47
CA TYR A 149 -6.11 1.35 1.40
C TYR A 149 -5.50 1.68 2.76
N CYS A 150 -5.28 0.65 3.56
CA CYS A 150 -4.77 0.81 4.91
C CYS A 150 -3.27 0.58 4.85
N MET A 151 -2.50 1.65 4.98
CA MET A 151 -1.07 1.59 4.69
C MET A 151 -0.24 1.73 5.95
N ASN A 152 0.91 1.08 5.99
CA ASN A 152 1.85 1.29 7.06
C ASN A 152 2.50 2.64 6.84
N SER A 153 2.50 3.48 7.88
CA SER A 153 3.12 4.79 7.81
C SER A 153 4.60 4.67 7.45
N ALA A 154 5.26 3.65 7.99
CA ALA A 154 6.70 3.46 7.78
C ALA A 154 7.05 3.15 6.33
N ALA A 155 6.06 2.76 5.51
CA ALA A 155 6.29 2.47 4.10
C ALA A 155 6.17 3.71 3.22
N LEU A 156 5.80 4.84 3.79
CA LEU A 156 5.47 6.05 3.04
C LEU A 156 6.42 7.20 3.35
N LYS A 157 6.50 8.13 2.40
CA LYS A 157 7.20 9.38 2.62
C LYS A 157 6.31 10.49 2.07
N LEU A 158 5.98 11.46 2.91
CA LEU A 158 5.16 12.59 2.48
C LEU A 158 6.03 13.64 1.82
N GLU A 159 5.62 14.06 0.64
CA GLU A 159 6.22 15.19 -0.04
C GLU A 159 5.22 16.33 0.05
N PRO A 160 5.45 17.33 0.90
CA PRO A 160 4.48 18.40 1.09
C PRO A 160 4.33 19.23 -0.16
N LYS A 161 3.13 19.76 -0.33
CA LYS A 161 2.87 20.57 -1.49
C LYS A 161 3.34 21.99 -1.28
#